data_730de6ff77762f0d20aed2543ef54fc0
#
_entry.id   730de6ff77762f0d20aed2543ef54fc0
#
_cell.length_a   1.000
_cell.length_b   1.000
_cell.length_c   1.000
_cell.angle_alpha   90.00
_cell.angle_beta   90.00
_cell.angle_gamma   90.00
#
_symmetry.space_group_name_H-M   'P 1'
#
loop_
_entity.id
_entity.type
_entity.pdbx_description
1 polymer ?
#
loop_
_entity_poly.entity_id
_entity_poly.type
_entity_poly.pdbx_seq_one_letter_code
_entity_poly.pdbx_strand_id
1 'polypeptide(L)'
;MTEIFLMETLAAFVEEHTKDIILEVETEPGADRKERPAEVHKYGLPKKDDKIKRIPYVLLQLLKGEDEVEDSECMIRIIAATYSEDWKAGEYDVLNLLLKIKAELKRVGILDDRFVLHFPVEYLIYTDTEKYGPYHFGEMITKWGLPTMKREVEEIWQE
;
A
#
# COMPACT_ATOMS: atom_id res chain seq x y z
N MET A 1 -8.36 -2.99 17.29
CA MET A 1 -8.12 -1.53 17.12
C MET A 1 -6.71 -1.22 16.62
N THR A 2 -5.71 -1.96 17.10
CA THR A 2 -4.31 -1.73 16.74
C THR A 2 -4.05 -1.80 15.23
N GLU A 3 -4.61 -2.80 14.56
CA GLU A 3 -4.48 -2.97 13.12
C GLU A 3 -5.11 -1.80 12.35
N ILE A 4 -6.21 -1.26 12.87
CA ILE A 4 -6.86 -0.08 12.28
C ILE A 4 -5.95 1.14 12.38
N PHE A 5 -5.30 1.35 13.53
CA PHE A 5 -4.33 2.44 13.68
C PHE A 5 -3.13 2.26 12.76
N LEU A 6 -2.65 1.02 12.60
CA LEU A 6 -1.57 0.76 11.64
C LEU A 6 -2.00 1.11 10.21
N MET A 7 -3.21 0.72 9.81
CA MET A 7 -3.72 1.05 8.47
C MET A 7 -3.79 2.57 8.26
N GLU A 8 -4.28 3.32 9.24
CA GLU A 8 -4.32 4.79 9.19
C GLU A 8 -2.91 5.38 9.09
N THR A 9 -2.01 4.92 9.92
CA THR A 9 -0.61 5.40 9.96
C THR A 9 0.12 5.08 8.66
N LEU A 10 -0.05 3.86 8.15
CA LEU A 10 0.59 3.43 6.91
C LEU A 10 0.04 4.20 5.70
N ALA A 11 -1.27 4.42 5.65
CA ALA A 11 -1.88 5.20 4.57
C ALA A 11 -1.33 6.63 4.54
N ALA A 12 -1.25 7.29 5.69
CA ALA A 12 -0.69 8.63 5.79
C ALA A 12 0.79 8.65 5.38
N PHE A 13 1.56 7.64 5.77
CA PHE A 13 2.96 7.50 5.40
C PHE A 13 3.13 7.35 3.89
N VAL A 14 2.35 6.46 3.27
CA VAL A 14 2.39 6.23 1.82
C VAL A 14 2.02 7.51 1.07
N GLU A 15 0.96 8.19 1.49
CA GLU A 15 0.53 9.44 0.85
C GLU A 15 1.63 10.50 0.91
N GLU A 16 2.25 10.70 2.07
CA GLU A 16 3.33 11.68 2.26
C GLU A 16 4.53 11.38 1.36
N HIS A 17 4.90 10.12 1.21
CA HIS A 17 6.09 9.74 0.47
C HIS A 17 5.86 9.51 -1.03
N THR A 18 4.62 9.57 -1.50
CA THR A 18 4.30 9.41 -2.92
C THR A 18 3.69 10.64 -3.56
N LYS A 19 3.43 11.69 -2.80
CA LYS A 19 2.77 12.91 -3.30
C LYS A 19 3.54 13.62 -4.40
N ASP A 20 4.85 13.45 -4.46
CA ASP A 20 5.71 14.07 -5.47
C ASP A 20 5.88 13.20 -6.73
N ILE A 21 5.34 12.00 -6.74
CA ILE A 21 5.35 11.12 -7.91
C ILE A 21 4.08 11.44 -8.71
N ILE A 22 4.25 12.13 -9.82
CA ILE A 22 3.14 12.59 -10.67
C ILE A 22 2.93 11.58 -11.78
N LEU A 23 1.70 11.07 -11.90
CA LEU A 23 1.36 9.97 -12.79
C LEU A 23 0.24 10.36 -13.73
N GLU A 24 0.22 9.76 -14.91
CA GLU A 24 -0.80 10.04 -15.92
C GLU A 24 -2.17 9.53 -15.49
N VAL A 25 -3.20 10.34 -15.77
CA VAL A 25 -4.62 9.97 -15.59
C VAL A 25 -5.21 9.70 -16.96
N GLU A 26 -6.01 8.63 -17.09
CA GLU A 26 -6.74 8.34 -18.32
C GLU A 26 -7.72 9.47 -18.63
N THR A 27 -7.67 9.99 -19.86
CA THR A 27 -8.55 11.06 -20.33
C THR A 27 -9.30 10.62 -21.58
N GLU A 28 -10.37 11.33 -21.90
CA GLU A 28 -11.12 11.12 -23.13
C GLU A 28 -10.22 11.36 -24.34
N PRO A 29 -10.41 10.62 -25.46
CA PRO A 29 -9.65 10.85 -26.68
C PRO A 29 -9.75 12.30 -27.14
N GLY A 30 -8.60 12.94 -27.41
CA GLY A 30 -8.53 14.34 -27.81
C GLY A 30 -8.54 15.34 -26.65
N ALA A 31 -8.71 14.90 -25.42
CA ALA A 31 -8.61 15.78 -24.25
C ALA A 31 -7.14 16.02 -23.88
N ASP A 32 -6.89 17.12 -23.17
CA ASP A 32 -5.56 17.44 -22.67
C ASP A 32 -5.11 16.39 -21.65
N ARG A 33 -3.82 16.06 -21.67
CA ARG A 33 -3.22 15.15 -20.74
C ARG A 33 -3.34 15.68 -19.30
N LYS A 34 -3.78 14.84 -18.37
CA LYS A 34 -3.87 15.17 -16.96
C LYS A 34 -2.94 14.27 -16.16
N GLU A 35 -2.39 14.81 -15.10
CA GLU A 35 -1.47 14.11 -14.21
C GLU A 35 -1.80 14.45 -12.77
N ARG A 36 -1.58 13.49 -11.88
CA ARG A 36 -1.72 13.68 -10.44
C ARG A 36 -0.95 12.62 -9.68
N PRO A 37 -0.71 12.80 -8.36
CA PRO A 37 -0.23 11.71 -7.52
C PRO A 37 -1.27 10.59 -7.44
N ALA A 38 -0.82 9.40 -7.07
CA ALA A 38 -1.73 8.29 -6.78
C ALA A 38 -2.61 8.63 -5.58
N GLU A 39 -3.89 8.28 -5.66
CA GLU A 39 -4.78 8.34 -4.51
C GLU A 39 -4.50 7.14 -3.62
N VAL A 40 -4.47 7.36 -2.30
CA VAL A 40 -4.23 6.29 -1.34
C VAL A 40 -5.54 5.88 -0.70
N HIS A 41 -5.90 4.62 -0.84
CA HIS A 41 -7.15 4.06 -0.32
C HIS A 41 -6.85 2.93 0.67
N LYS A 42 -7.74 2.74 1.63
CA LYS A 42 -7.67 1.69 2.64
C LYS A 42 -8.86 0.75 2.48
N TYR A 43 -8.61 -0.55 2.66
CA TYR A 43 -9.60 -1.63 2.66
C TYR A 43 -10.23 -1.95 1.31
N GLY A 44 -10.67 -0.98 0.56
CA GLY A 44 -11.27 -1.16 -0.75
C GLY A 44 -11.29 0.14 -1.53
N LEU A 45 -11.57 0.03 -2.81
CA LEU A 45 -11.69 1.19 -3.68
C LEU A 45 -13.09 1.78 -3.56
N PRO A 46 -13.23 3.11 -3.74
CA PRO A 46 -14.55 3.75 -3.78
C PRO A 46 -15.39 3.13 -4.91
N LYS A 47 -16.72 3.21 -4.76
CA LYS A 47 -17.64 2.74 -5.78
C LYS A 47 -17.35 3.47 -7.10
N LYS A 48 -17.34 2.71 -8.19
CA LYS A 48 -17.03 3.26 -9.51
C LYS A 48 -18.11 4.25 -9.93
N ASP A 49 -17.69 5.48 -10.22
CA ASP A 49 -18.47 6.48 -10.93
C ASP A 49 -17.83 6.63 -12.31
N ASP A 50 -18.62 6.60 -13.38
CA ASP A 50 -18.12 6.70 -14.75
C ASP A 50 -17.38 8.00 -15.02
N LYS A 51 -17.59 9.03 -14.20
CA LYS A 51 -16.92 10.33 -14.32
C LYS A 51 -15.60 10.38 -13.55
N ILE A 52 -15.34 9.43 -12.65
CA ILE A 52 -14.16 9.43 -11.79
C ILE A 52 -13.22 8.33 -12.26
N LYS A 53 -12.03 8.71 -12.67
CA LYS A 53 -10.96 7.79 -13.00
C LYS A 53 -10.18 7.49 -11.72
N ARG A 54 -10.23 6.23 -11.26
CA ARG A 54 -9.59 5.81 -10.01
C ARG A 54 -8.08 5.61 -10.14
N ILE A 55 -7.60 5.22 -11.30
CA ILE A 55 -6.17 5.03 -11.55
C ILE A 55 -5.54 6.38 -11.93
N PRO A 56 -4.38 6.76 -11.33
CA PRO A 56 -3.49 5.96 -10.47
C PRO A 56 -3.94 5.93 -9.01
N TYR A 57 -3.71 4.78 -8.36
CA TYR A 57 -4.01 4.62 -6.93
C TYR A 57 -3.02 3.68 -6.23
N VAL A 58 -2.98 3.79 -4.91
CA VAL A 58 -2.36 2.81 -4.03
C VAL A 58 -3.46 2.34 -3.07
N LEU A 59 -3.65 1.04 -2.99
CA LEU A 59 -4.66 0.43 -2.11
C LEU A 59 -3.98 -0.41 -1.05
N LEU A 60 -4.34 -0.16 0.20
CA LEU A 60 -3.86 -0.92 1.35
C LEU A 60 -4.94 -1.89 1.81
N GLN A 61 -4.58 -3.17 1.91
CA GLN A 61 -5.50 -4.22 2.35
C GLN A 61 -4.88 -5.04 3.47
N LEU A 62 -5.60 -5.17 4.57
CA LEU A 62 -5.22 -6.09 5.64
C LEU A 62 -5.58 -7.51 5.19
N LEU A 63 -4.60 -8.39 5.08
CA LEU A 63 -4.81 -9.76 4.60
C LEU A 63 -5.08 -10.73 5.73
N LYS A 64 -4.28 -10.65 6.79
CA LYS A 64 -4.45 -11.52 7.96
C LYS A 64 -3.69 -10.96 9.15
N GLY A 65 -4.06 -11.42 10.32
CA GLY A 65 -3.35 -11.16 11.56
C GLY A 65 -3.16 -12.45 12.34
N GLU A 66 -2.12 -12.49 13.15
CA GLU A 66 -1.85 -13.57 14.07
C GLU A 66 -1.49 -12.98 15.43
N ASP A 67 -2.20 -13.44 16.46
CA ASP A 67 -1.92 -13.05 17.85
C ASP A 67 -1.41 -14.26 18.60
N GLU A 68 -0.19 -14.15 19.12
CA GLU A 68 0.36 -15.11 20.06
C GLU A 68 0.36 -14.49 21.46
N VAL A 69 0.76 -15.27 22.46
CA VAL A 69 0.72 -14.79 23.86
C VAL A 69 1.58 -13.54 24.04
N GLU A 70 2.76 -13.51 23.41
CA GLU A 70 3.72 -12.42 23.58
C GLU A 70 3.95 -11.60 22.31
N ASP A 71 3.51 -12.11 21.14
CA ASP A 71 3.73 -11.47 19.85
C ASP A 71 2.44 -11.34 19.07
N SER A 72 2.31 -10.24 18.36
CA SER A 72 1.25 -10.05 17.39
C SER A 72 1.85 -9.59 16.07
N GLU A 73 1.35 -10.14 14.97
CA GLU A 73 1.79 -9.77 13.63
C GLU A 73 0.60 -9.65 12.70
N CYS A 74 0.63 -8.73 11.77
CA CYS A 74 -0.34 -8.69 10.70
C CYS A 74 0.35 -8.51 9.35
N MET A 75 -0.38 -8.84 8.29
CA MET A 75 0.09 -8.78 6.92
C MET A 75 -0.77 -7.78 6.15
N ILE A 76 -0.11 -6.82 5.51
CA ILE A 76 -0.78 -5.81 4.70
C ILE A 76 -0.26 -5.89 3.27
N ARG A 77 -1.19 -5.98 2.32
CA ARG A 77 -0.89 -5.89 0.90
C ARG A 77 -1.02 -4.45 0.45
N ILE A 78 -0.02 -3.97 -0.29
CA ILE A 78 -0.02 -2.65 -0.90
C ILE A 78 -0.10 -2.87 -2.41
N ILE A 79 -1.21 -2.48 -3.02
CA ILE A 79 -1.42 -2.60 -4.46
C ILE A 79 -1.24 -1.24 -5.09
N ALA A 80 -0.46 -1.17 -6.16
CA ALA A 80 -0.30 0.05 -6.96
C ALA A 80 -0.87 -0.17 -8.35
N ALA A 81 -1.57 0.83 -8.87
CA ALA A 81 -2.11 0.81 -10.22
C ALA A 81 -1.77 2.12 -10.93
N THR A 82 -1.28 2.02 -12.16
CA THR A 82 -0.93 3.17 -12.99
C THR A 82 -1.54 3.00 -14.38
N TYR A 83 -1.62 4.11 -15.12
CA TYR A 83 -2.12 4.14 -16.49
C TYR A 83 -1.05 4.67 -17.42
N SER A 84 -0.83 3.97 -18.55
CA SER A 84 -0.04 4.46 -19.65
C SER A 84 -0.31 3.62 -20.90
N GLU A 85 -0.49 4.28 -22.02
CA GLU A 85 -0.58 3.61 -23.33
C GLU A 85 0.77 3.00 -23.73
N ASP A 86 1.89 3.55 -23.22
CA ASP A 86 3.22 2.98 -23.40
C ASP A 86 3.46 1.98 -22.24
N TRP A 87 3.50 0.69 -22.60
CA TRP A 87 3.64 -0.36 -21.59
C TRP A 87 4.98 -0.29 -20.82
N LYS A 88 6.04 0.20 -21.46
CA LYS A 88 7.34 0.37 -20.77
C LYS A 88 7.27 1.46 -19.72
N ALA A 89 6.67 2.60 -20.07
CA ALA A 89 6.47 3.69 -19.13
C ALA A 89 5.54 3.27 -18.00
N GLY A 90 4.48 2.51 -18.31
CA GLY A 90 3.53 2.04 -17.29
C GLY A 90 4.15 1.07 -16.32
N GLU A 91 4.94 0.10 -16.77
CA GLU A 91 5.66 -0.81 -15.89
C GLU A 91 6.68 -0.06 -15.04
N TYR A 92 7.39 0.90 -15.62
CA TYR A 92 8.31 1.75 -14.88
C TYR A 92 7.60 2.53 -13.79
N ASP A 93 6.46 3.14 -14.11
CA ASP A 93 5.71 3.95 -13.17
C ASP A 93 5.23 3.14 -11.95
N VAL A 94 4.67 1.96 -12.19
CA VAL A 94 4.19 1.12 -11.08
C VAL A 94 5.36 0.59 -10.24
N LEU A 95 6.44 0.21 -10.87
CA LEU A 95 7.64 -0.24 -10.18
C LEU A 95 8.26 0.89 -9.37
N ASN A 96 8.39 2.08 -9.96
CA ASN A 96 8.94 3.25 -9.27
C ASN A 96 8.11 3.60 -8.03
N LEU A 97 6.79 3.56 -8.15
CA LEU A 97 5.87 3.83 -7.04
C LEU A 97 6.08 2.83 -5.90
N LEU A 98 6.11 1.54 -6.21
CA LEU A 98 6.32 0.49 -5.19
C LEU A 98 7.71 0.56 -4.57
N LEU A 99 8.75 0.78 -5.38
CA LEU A 99 10.12 0.86 -4.86
C LEU A 99 10.32 2.08 -3.98
N LYS A 100 9.65 3.20 -4.28
CA LYS A 100 9.69 4.37 -3.41
C LYS A 100 9.09 4.06 -2.05
N ILE A 101 7.92 3.42 -2.03
CA ILE A 101 7.26 3.02 -0.78
C ILE A 101 8.16 2.06 0.00
N LYS A 102 8.70 1.04 -0.68
CA LYS A 102 9.60 0.06 -0.06
C LYS A 102 10.83 0.72 0.56
N ALA A 103 11.48 1.60 -0.18
CA ALA A 103 12.69 2.27 0.28
C ALA A 103 12.42 3.12 1.53
N GLU A 104 11.32 3.86 1.54
CA GLU A 104 10.97 4.70 2.68
C GLU A 104 10.57 3.87 3.91
N LEU A 105 9.83 2.78 3.72
CA LEU A 105 9.48 1.87 4.82
C LEU A 105 10.73 1.22 5.43
N LYS A 106 11.65 0.77 4.58
CA LYS A 106 12.92 0.19 5.06
C LYS A 106 13.77 1.20 5.79
N ARG A 107 13.77 2.45 5.34
CA ARG A 107 14.56 3.52 5.95
C ARG A 107 14.10 3.79 7.38
N VAL A 108 12.80 3.84 7.63
CA VAL A 108 12.27 4.10 8.97
C VAL A 108 12.19 2.84 9.83
N GLY A 109 11.79 1.71 9.25
CA GLY A 109 11.72 0.41 9.94
C GLY A 109 10.62 0.29 10.98
N ILE A 110 10.16 1.38 11.55
CA ILE A 110 9.12 1.41 12.57
C ILE A 110 8.22 2.63 12.31
N LEU A 111 6.91 2.42 12.42
CA LEU A 111 5.92 3.50 12.28
C LEU A 111 5.29 3.79 13.62
N ASP A 112 5.11 5.09 13.92
CA ASP A 112 4.45 5.58 15.13
C ASP A 112 5.07 4.98 16.41
N ASP A 113 6.39 4.72 16.37
CA ASP A 113 7.18 4.15 17.48
C ASP A 113 6.67 2.81 18.02
N ARG A 114 5.77 2.14 17.30
CA ARG A 114 5.15 0.89 17.79
C ARG A 114 4.88 -0.17 16.74
N PHE A 115 4.84 0.17 15.46
CA PHE A 115 4.59 -0.80 14.39
C PHE A 115 5.90 -1.13 13.69
N VAL A 116 6.40 -2.34 13.87
CA VAL A 116 7.72 -2.75 13.39
C VAL A 116 7.60 -3.51 12.08
N LEU A 117 8.29 -3.04 11.05
CA LEU A 117 8.35 -3.75 9.77
C LEU A 117 9.19 -5.01 9.92
N HIS A 118 8.60 -6.15 9.59
CA HIS A 118 9.29 -7.43 9.55
C HIS A 118 9.71 -7.78 8.13
N PHE A 119 10.76 -8.56 8.00
CA PHE A 119 11.25 -9.04 6.71
C PHE A 119 10.95 -10.51 6.54
N PRO A 120 10.81 -11.02 5.31
CA PRO A 120 11.04 -10.29 4.05
C PRO A 120 9.88 -9.37 3.67
N VAL A 121 10.18 -8.35 2.88
CA VAL A 121 9.20 -7.57 2.14
C VAL A 121 9.22 -8.08 0.70
N GLU A 122 8.11 -8.57 0.22
CA GLU A 122 7.99 -9.14 -1.12
C GLU A 122 7.22 -8.20 -2.03
N TYR A 123 7.61 -8.13 -3.29
CA TYR A 123 6.87 -7.35 -4.28
C TYR A 123 6.82 -8.07 -5.61
N LEU A 124 5.76 -7.81 -6.38
CA LEU A 124 5.48 -8.44 -7.65
C LEU A 124 4.86 -7.42 -8.61
N ILE A 125 5.37 -7.37 -9.83
CA ILE A 125 4.79 -6.55 -10.89
C ILE A 125 4.05 -7.48 -11.85
N TYR A 126 2.81 -7.14 -12.19
CA TYR A 126 1.99 -7.91 -13.12
C TYR A 126 2.43 -7.56 -14.54
N THR A 127 2.94 -8.55 -15.27
CA THR A 127 3.55 -8.34 -16.57
C THR A 127 2.67 -8.74 -17.76
N ASP A 128 1.45 -9.21 -17.51
CA ASP A 128 0.53 -9.59 -18.57
C ASP A 128 -0.16 -8.35 -19.17
N THR A 129 0.53 -7.70 -20.09
CA THR A 129 0.05 -6.48 -20.74
C THR A 129 -1.16 -6.73 -21.65
N GLU A 130 -1.32 -7.94 -22.20
CA GLU A 130 -2.48 -8.27 -23.03
C GLU A 130 -3.75 -8.35 -22.20
N LYS A 131 -3.65 -8.85 -20.95
CA LYS A 131 -4.78 -9.01 -20.05
C LYS A 131 -5.28 -7.68 -19.48
N TYR A 132 -4.35 -6.77 -19.14
CA TYR A 132 -4.69 -5.54 -18.42
C TYR A 132 -4.74 -4.29 -19.30
N GLY A 133 -4.34 -4.41 -20.56
CA GLY A 133 -4.36 -3.28 -21.50
C GLY A 133 -3.43 -2.15 -21.08
N PRO A 134 -3.91 -0.88 -21.06
CA PRO A 134 -3.08 0.26 -20.70
C PRO A 134 -2.92 0.44 -19.18
N TYR A 135 -3.47 -0.47 -18.37
CA TYR A 135 -3.39 -0.42 -16.92
C TYR A 135 -2.28 -1.33 -16.42
N HIS A 136 -1.52 -0.83 -15.47
CA HIS A 136 -0.35 -1.53 -14.94
C HIS A 136 -0.51 -1.70 -13.44
N PHE A 137 -0.24 -2.91 -12.95
CA PHE A 137 -0.47 -3.27 -11.56
C PHE A 137 0.77 -3.90 -10.96
N GLY A 138 0.94 -3.66 -9.68
CA GLY A 138 1.94 -4.34 -8.89
C GLY A 138 1.46 -4.43 -7.45
N GLU A 139 2.11 -5.29 -6.67
CA GLU A 139 1.78 -5.42 -5.27
C GLU A 139 3.02 -5.64 -4.42
N MET A 140 2.90 -5.29 -3.17
CA MET A 140 3.93 -5.53 -2.17
C MET A 140 3.25 -6.11 -0.94
N ILE A 141 3.86 -7.15 -0.37
CA ILE A 141 3.38 -7.77 0.86
C ILE A 141 4.29 -7.34 2.00
N THR A 142 3.70 -6.73 3.02
CA THR A 142 4.42 -6.28 4.21
C THR A 142 3.89 -6.99 5.44
N LYS A 143 4.78 -7.26 6.38
CA LYS A 143 4.44 -7.86 7.67
C LYS A 143 4.82 -6.90 8.76
N TRP A 144 3.97 -6.77 9.77
CA TRP A 144 4.12 -5.78 10.82
C TRP A 144 3.98 -6.40 12.19
N GLY A 145 5.00 -6.19 13.03
CA GLY A 145 4.88 -6.49 14.44
C GLY A 145 4.05 -5.42 15.13
N LEU A 146 3.11 -5.87 15.95
CA LEU A 146 2.16 -5.02 16.64
C LEU A 146 2.41 -5.04 18.14
N PRO A 147 2.11 -3.94 18.87
CA PRO A 147 2.12 -3.98 20.31
C PRO A 147 1.14 -5.04 20.83
N THR A 148 1.60 -5.86 21.78
CA THR A 148 0.77 -6.90 22.37
C THR A 148 0.21 -6.42 23.71
N MET A 149 -1.00 -6.89 24.03
CA MET A 149 -1.60 -6.69 25.35
C MET A 149 -1.35 -7.94 26.20
N LYS A 150 -0.80 -7.74 27.39
CA LYS A 150 -0.62 -8.84 28.34
C LYS A 150 -1.97 -9.23 28.92
N ARG A 151 -2.10 -10.53 29.24
CA ARG A 151 -3.28 -11.00 29.95
C ARG A 151 -3.31 -10.44 31.36
N GLU A 152 -4.44 -9.97 31.81
CA GLU A 152 -4.62 -9.52 33.20
C GLU A 152 -4.28 -10.62 34.19
N VAL A 153 -4.64 -11.87 33.88
CA VAL A 153 -4.35 -13.04 34.74
C VAL A 153 -2.85 -13.23 34.96
N GLU A 154 -2.02 -12.98 33.94
CA GLU A 154 -0.57 -13.09 34.07
C GLU A 154 -0.01 -12.02 35.01
N GLU A 155 -0.53 -10.82 34.96
CA GLU A 155 -0.14 -9.72 35.84
C GLU A 155 -0.46 -10.05 37.31
N ILE A 156 -1.63 -10.64 37.56
CA ILE A 156 -2.03 -11.05 38.91
C ILE A 156 -1.10 -12.15 39.46
N TRP A 157 -0.70 -13.11 38.63
CA TRP A 157 0.14 -14.21 39.06
C TRP A 157 1.63 -13.87 39.21
N GLN A 158 2.07 -12.74 38.72
CA GLN A 158 3.45 -12.27 38.83
C GLN A 158 3.73 -11.52 40.11
N GLU A 159 2.70 -11.21 40.90
CA GLU A 159 2.83 -10.63 42.22
C GLU A 159 3.07 -11.71 43.28
#